data_96d63eb5dd11a79b753c7cd5381fa3bd
#
_entry.id   96d63eb5dd11a79b753c7cd5381fa3bd
#
_cell.length_a   1.000
_cell.length_b   1.000
_cell.length_c   1.000
_cell.angle_alpha   90.00
_cell.angle_beta   90.00
_cell.angle_gamma   90.00
#
_symmetry.space_group_name_H-M   'P 1'
#
loop_
_entity.id
_entity.type
_entity.pdbx_description
1 polymer ?
#
loop_
_entity_poly.entity_id
_entity_poly.type
_entity_poly.pdbx_seq_one_letter_code
_entity_poly.pdbx_strand_id
1 'polypeptide(L)'
;MGETLLGKEEAPGGKSLGSSRLPLEAPGLNEQPGLPGGRFIPNPNAAKAQVIADSIARAVRSAAEIDGRYATALGKLKAARGLDVTRAMMDDVFRDTAVVRSTAGTYLGHGIPWDRTPAERKEWWDGLTEEQRQEYLEVAPDLVGNLDGIPAVARDEANRNHLPVLSGELEQRGGEAARTKLDALRELQVKLGEPSKVPMYLLGIGDEGNGRAIVAYGNPDTSRNVSTYVPGLGTKLDKSFVDGTLQRGLDTAVGARGYDSSSAAIVWLGYDAPQDVDVMGKGDAQKGAPAYNSFMGGLEATNEYKDPHLTAIGHSYGSLTVGTATQQAGGIPGADDIILLGSPGTGVDRAEDLGVGKDHVFVGAADNDPVTKLPSKQETAAAAPLVLGGPLAMYMAGDIADQGDDGLYFGKDPASGAFGARRFEVDDGPRPIRDRGGFDAHSQYFTPTKDHVSADNIAPGIFAKSSDGFAIALTIADKGQARFEVSTPCVKESDVAAPTAAPNGPAYEGVEIPRPNVRSDFWSAGTPVPAPTPRTG
;
A
#
# COMPACT_ATOMS: atom_id res chain seq x y z
N MET A 1 37.20 -63.01 -4.90
CA MET A 1 36.05 -63.72 -4.30
C MET A 1 35.14 -62.67 -3.68
N GLY A 2 33.94 -62.54 -4.23
CA GLY A 2 32.77 -61.92 -3.66
C GLY A 2 32.06 -60.93 -4.58
N GLU A 3 31.57 -61.41 -5.74
CA GLU A 3 30.46 -60.76 -6.47
C GLU A 3 29.19 -60.88 -5.62
N THR A 4 28.44 -59.82 -5.51
CA THR A 4 26.99 -59.90 -5.24
C THR A 4 26.26 -58.67 -5.74
N LEU A 5 25.59 -58.84 -6.87
CA LEU A 5 24.23 -58.40 -7.22
C LEU A 5 23.81 -56.97 -6.83
N LEU A 6 23.92 -56.04 -7.78
CA LEU A 6 23.04 -54.91 -7.87
C LEU A 6 21.97 -55.22 -8.92
N GLY A 7 20.77 -55.47 -8.44
CA GLY A 7 19.56 -55.64 -9.27
C GLY A 7 19.28 -54.38 -10.06
N LYS A 8 19.07 -54.53 -11.36
CA LYS A 8 18.49 -53.54 -12.23
C LYS A 8 17.01 -53.46 -11.90
N GLU A 9 16.57 -52.39 -11.24
CA GLU A 9 15.19 -51.96 -11.28
C GLU A 9 15.01 -51.17 -12.57
N GLU A 10 14.31 -51.77 -13.52
CA GLU A 10 13.79 -51.09 -14.69
C GLU A 10 12.67 -50.11 -14.23
N ALA A 11 12.87 -48.83 -14.44
CA ALA A 11 11.83 -47.82 -14.31
C ALA A 11 10.69 -48.16 -15.26
N PRO A 12 9.41 -48.10 -14.84
CA PRO A 12 8.29 -48.35 -15.74
C PRO A 12 8.28 -47.32 -16.84
N GLY A 13 8.32 -47.83 -18.06
CA GLY A 13 8.35 -47.06 -19.29
C GLY A 13 7.24 -46.02 -19.35
N GLY A 14 7.62 -44.75 -19.39
CA GLY A 14 6.74 -43.65 -19.74
C GLY A 14 6.12 -43.94 -21.10
N LYS A 15 4.86 -44.34 -21.12
CA LYS A 15 4.08 -44.37 -22.36
C LYS A 15 4.03 -42.91 -22.83
N SER A 16 4.72 -42.62 -23.94
CA SER A 16 4.45 -41.48 -24.80
C SER A 16 2.94 -41.43 -25.00
N LEU A 17 2.31 -40.41 -24.42
CA LEU A 17 0.95 -40.03 -24.81
C LEU A 17 1.05 -39.60 -26.26
N GLY A 18 0.77 -40.57 -27.14
CA GLY A 18 0.66 -40.32 -28.57
C GLY A 18 -0.30 -39.17 -28.79
N SER A 19 0.02 -38.32 -29.74
CA SER A 19 -0.81 -37.21 -30.22
C SER A 19 -2.13 -37.73 -30.80
N SER A 20 -2.97 -38.30 -29.94
CA SER A 20 -4.37 -38.49 -30.25
C SER A 20 -4.99 -37.09 -30.21
N ARG A 21 -5.26 -36.54 -31.38
CA ARG A 21 -6.19 -35.44 -31.54
C ARG A 21 -7.47 -35.85 -30.83
N LEU A 22 -7.66 -35.39 -29.61
CA LEU A 22 -8.96 -35.42 -28.97
C LEU A 22 -9.87 -34.58 -29.87
N PRO A 23 -10.96 -35.16 -30.41
CA PRO A 23 -11.95 -34.34 -31.09
C PRO A 23 -12.50 -33.37 -30.05
N LEU A 24 -12.17 -32.08 -30.20
CA LEU A 24 -12.64 -30.97 -29.37
C LEU A 24 -14.09 -30.57 -29.72
N GLU A 25 -14.85 -31.47 -30.23
CA GLU A 25 -16.31 -31.41 -30.24
C GLU A 25 -16.78 -32.31 -29.11
N ALA A 26 -16.99 -31.75 -27.94
CA ALA A 26 -17.73 -32.43 -26.90
C ALA A 26 -19.18 -32.58 -27.40
N PRO A 27 -19.63 -33.81 -27.75
CA PRO A 27 -21.02 -34.00 -28.13
C PRO A 27 -21.87 -33.73 -26.90
N GLY A 28 -22.73 -32.72 -26.93
CA GLY A 28 -23.74 -32.52 -25.90
C GLY A 28 -23.74 -31.20 -25.14
N LEU A 29 -22.77 -30.31 -25.33
CA LEU A 29 -22.81 -28.98 -24.63
C LEU A 29 -23.89 -28.05 -25.19
N ASN A 30 -24.46 -28.36 -26.35
CA ASN A 30 -25.51 -27.58 -26.98
C ASN A 30 -26.92 -28.14 -26.80
N GLU A 31 -27.07 -29.33 -26.19
CA GLU A 31 -28.36 -30.01 -26.08
C GLU A 31 -28.74 -30.16 -24.59
N GLN A 32 -29.80 -29.52 -24.18
CA GLN A 32 -30.53 -30.00 -22.98
C GLN A 32 -31.36 -31.23 -23.37
N PRO A 33 -31.48 -32.27 -22.53
CA PRO A 33 -32.34 -33.40 -22.78
C PRO A 33 -33.78 -32.90 -23.00
N GLY A 34 -34.21 -32.88 -24.26
CA GLY A 34 -35.55 -32.47 -24.59
C GLY A 34 -36.56 -33.54 -24.21
N LEU A 35 -37.70 -33.14 -23.71
CA LEU A 35 -38.89 -33.97 -23.63
C LEU A 35 -39.26 -34.40 -25.06
N PRO A 36 -39.75 -35.64 -25.29
CA PRO A 36 -40.15 -36.12 -26.60
C PRO A 36 -41.19 -35.17 -27.24
N GLY A 37 -40.84 -34.52 -28.37
CA GLY A 37 -41.71 -33.58 -29.05
C GLY A 37 -41.42 -32.08 -28.78
N GLY A 38 -40.38 -31.75 -27.98
CA GLY A 38 -40.03 -30.37 -27.63
C GLY A 38 -39.27 -29.63 -28.73
N ARG A 39 -39.54 -28.33 -28.87
CA ARG A 39 -38.73 -27.40 -29.66
C ARG A 39 -37.32 -27.33 -29.09
N PHE A 40 -36.29 -27.35 -29.93
CA PHE A 40 -34.91 -27.06 -29.55
C PHE A 40 -34.84 -25.67 -28.90
N ILE A 41 -34.48 -25.60 -27.61
CA ILE A 41 -34.24 -24.34 -26.88
C ILE A 41 -32.72 -24.21 -26.79
N PRO A 42 -32.11 -23.20 -27.45
CA PRO A 42 -30.69 -22.98 -27.36
C PRO A 42 -30.30 -22.70 -25.90
N ASN A 43 -29.23 -23.34 -25.44
CA ASN A 43 -28.69 -23.07 -24.09
C ASN A 43 -28.16 -21.63 -24.05
N PRO A 44 -28.73 -20.72 -23.22
CA PRO A 44 -28.31 -19.32 -23.18
C PRO A 44 -26.86 -19.13 -22.72
N ASN A 45 -26.27 -20.15 -22.09
CA ASN A 45 -24.90 -20.13 -21.61
C ASN A 45 -23.91 -20.83 -22.56
N ALA A 46 -24.36 -21.39 -23.69
CA ALA A 46 -23.48 -22.13 -24.60
C ALA A 46 -22.29 -21.29 -25.10
N ALA A 47 -22.53 -20.04 -25.46
CA ALA A 47 -21.47 -19.12 -25.87
C ALA A 47 -20.43 -18.85 -24.78
N LYS A 48 -20.88 -18.68 -23.53
CA LYS A 48 -19.99 -18.49 -22.38
C LYS A 48 -19.19 -19.76 -22.09
N ALA A 49 -19.84 -20.91 -22.12
CA ALA A 49 -19.17 -22.20 -21.92
C ALA A 49 -18.11 -22.46 -23.02
N GLN A 50 -18.39 -22.09 -24.28
CA GLN A 50 -17.42 -22.20 -25.35
C GLN A 50 -16.19 -21.29 -25.15
N VAL A 51 -16.41 -20.03 -24.75
CA VAL A 51 -15.31 -19.10 -24.45
C VAL A 51 -14.41 -19.64 -23.31
N ILE A 52 -15.01 -20.21 -22.28
CA ILE A 52 -14.28 -20.85 -21.18
C ILE A 52 -13.50 -22.05 -21.67
N ALA A 53 -14.13 -22.95 -22.43
CA ALA A 53 -13.49 -24.13 -23.00
C ALA A 53 -12.31 -23.77 -23.93
N ASP A 54 -12.46 -22.74 -24.75
CA ASP A 54 -11.40 -22.22 -25.60
C ASP A 54 -10.24 -21.61 -24.82
N SER A 55 -10.54 -20.94 -23.71
CA SER A 55 -9.52 -20.38 -22.80
C SER A 55 -8.75 -21.48 -22.11
N ILE A 56 -9.43 -22.48 -21.55
CA ILE A 56 -8.80 -23.67 -20.96
C ILE A 56 -7.92 -24.39 -21.99
N ALA A 57 -8.43 -24.60 -23.20
CA ALA A 57 -7.68 -25.26 -24.27
C ALA A 57 -6.42 -24.47 -24.69
N ARG A 58 -6.47 -23.13 -24.65
CA ARG A 58 -5.28 -22.28 -24.87
C ARG A 58 -4.28 -22.43 -23.73
N ALA A 59 -4.75 -22.36 -22.47
CA ALA A 59 -3.91 -22.53 -21.28
C ALA A 59 -3.18 -23.88 -21.28
N VAL A 60 -3.91 -24.97 -21.55
CA VAL A 60 -3.32 -26.33 -21.61
C VAL A 60 -2.28 -26.43 -22.73
N ARG A 61 -2.53 -25.85 -23.90
CA ARG A 61 -1.54 -25.86 -24.99
C ARG A 61 -0.29 -25.07 -24.61
N SER A 62 -0.46 -23.86 -24.03
CA SER A 62 0.66 -23.05 -23.58
C SER A 62 1.47 -23.75 -22.48
N ALA A 63 0.81 -24.37 -21.50
CA ALA A 63 1.47 -25.14 -20.47
C ALA A 63 2.28 -26.33 -21.05
N ALA A 64 1.72 -27.07 -22.02
CA ALA A 64 2.42 -28.16 -22.67
C ALA A 64 3.63 -27.70 -23.51
N GLU A 65 3.55 -26.54 -24.16
CA GLU A 65 4.68 -25.94 -24.89
C GLU A 65 5.79 -25.49 -23.91
N ILE A 66 5.41 -24.90 -22.79
CA ILE A 66 6.32 -24.48 -21.72
C ILE A 66 7.02 -25.72 -21.13
N ASP A 67 6.26 -26.74 -20.76
CA ASP A 67 6.81 -27.99 -20.23
C ASP A 67 7.82 -28.63 -21.19
N GLY A 68 7.50 -28.69 -22.48
CA GLY A 68 8.41 -29.17 -23.53
C GLY A 68 9.72 -28.36 -23.61
N ARG A 69 9.67 -27.03 -23.47
CA ARG A 69 10.85 -26.17 -23.48
C ARG A 69 11.70 -26.39 -22.23
N TYR A 70 11.09 -26.46 -21.06
CA TYR A 70 11.81 -26.74 -19.81
C TYR A 70 12.40 -28.14 -19.78
N ALA A 71 11.69 -29.16 -20.24
CA ALA A 71 12.21 -30.50 -20.38
C ALA A 71 13.45 -30.54 -21.30
N THR A 72 13.43 -29.77 -22.39
CA THR A 72 14.58 -29.63 -23.31
C THR A 72 15.73 -28.88 -22.64
N ALA A 73 15.47 -27.80 -21.91
CA ALA A 73 16.49 -27.04 -21.18
C ALA A 73 17.12 -27.89 -20.06
N LEU A 74 16.31 -28.58 -19.27
CA LEU A 74 16.77 -29.52 -18.23
C LEU A 74 17.60 -30.68 -18.82
N GLY A 75 17.21 -31.18 -20.02
CA GLY A 75 17.99 -32.17 -20.75
C GLY A 75 19.39 -31.67 -21.12
N LYS A 76 19.52 -30.41 -21.53
CA LYS A 76 20.81 -29.76 -21.79
C LYS A 76 21.63 -29.57 -20.51
N LEU A 77 20.99 -29.24 -19.38
CA LEU A 77 21.68 -29.10 -18.08
C LEU A 77 22.25 -30.40 -17.56
N LYS A 78 21.61 -31.55 -17.84
CA LYS A 78 22.16 -32.88 -17.51
C LYS A 78 23.43 -33.23 -18.30
N ALA A 79 23.64 -32.60 -19.45
CA ALA A 79 24.77 -32.84 -20.33
C ALA A 79 25.95 -31.88 -20.11
N ALA A 80 25.76 -30.75 -19.41
CA ALA A 80 26.80 -29.74 -19.20
C ALA A 80 27.25 -29.70 -17.75
N ARG A 81 28.59 -29.60 -17.54
CA ARG A 81 29.16 -29.33 -16.23
C ARG A 81 29.09 -27.83 -15.94
N GLY A 82 28.07 -27.41 -15.20
CA GLY A 82 27.84 -26.03 -14.78
C GLY A 82 26.49 -25.49 -15.25
N LEU A 83 25.90 -24.62 -14.43
CA LEU A 83 24.64 -23.95 -14.73
C LEU A 83 24.97 -22.57 -15.32
N ASP A 84 25.18 -22.50 -16.63
CA ASP A 84 25.26 -21.20 -17.31
C ASP A 84 23.84 -20.71 -17.61
N VAL A 85 23.27 -19.96 -16.65
CA VAL A 85 22.01 -19.24 -16.84
C VAL A 85 22.30 -18.04 -17.73
N THR A 86 21.93 -18.15 -19.00
CA THR A 86 22.08 -17.04 -19.95
C THR A 86 20.92 -16.04 -19.79
N ARG A 87 21.19 -14.78 -20.16
CA ARG A 87 20.13 -13.74 -20.20
C ARG A 87 18.96 -14.18 -21.07
N ALA A 88 19.21 -14.84 -22.21
CA ALA A 88 18.17 -15.36 -23.06
C ALA A 88 17.27 -16.42 -22.38
N MET A 89 17.85 -17.26 -21.52
CA MET A 89 17.06 -18.23 -20.74
C MET A 89 16.17 -17.53 -19.71
N MET A 90 16.66 -16.47 -19.07
CA MET A 90 15.85 -15.65 -18.16
C MET A 90 14.73 -14.94 -18.90
N ASP A 91 15.01 -14.36 -20.06
CA ASP A 91 14.01 -13.69 -20.91
C ASP A 91 12.91 -14.68 -21.36
N ASP A 92 13.27 -15.94 -21.63
CA ASP A 92 12.32 -17.00 -21.95
C ASP A 92 11.44 -17.35 -20.75
N VAL A 93 12.03 -17.49 -19.55
CA VAL A 93 11.28 -17.72 -18.30
C VAL A 93 10.28 -16.61 -18.03
N PHE A 94 10.70 -15.36 -18.14
CA PHE A 94 9.80 -14.21 -17.95
C PHE A 94 8.65 -14.21 -18.97
N ARG A 95 8.95 -14.48 -20.23
CA ARG A 95 7.94 -14.54 -21.29
C ARG A 95 6.93 -15.66 -21.07
N ASP A 96 7.40 -16.83 -20.67
CA ASP A 96 6.56 -17.98 -20.38
C ASP A 96 5.67 -17.73 -19.16
N THR A 97 6.24 -17.16 -18.11
CA THR A 97 5.50 -16.77 -16.91
C THR A 97 4.41 -15.74 -17.24
N ALA A 98 4.71 -14.75 -18.08
CA ALA A 98 3.75 -13.74 -18.51
C ALA A 98 2.59 -14.37 -19.32
N VAL A 99 2.86 -15.34 -20.20
CA VAL A 99 1.82 -16.04 -20.97
C VAL A 99 0.91 -16.87 -20.05
N VAL A 100 1.48 -17.61 -19.11
CA VAL A 100 0.70 -18.41 -18.14
C VAL A 100 -0.17 -17.49 -17.29
N ARG A 101 0.40 -16.43 -16.73
CA ARG A 101 -0.33 -15.45 -15.92
C ARG A 101 -1.43 -14.76 -16.69
N SER A 102 -1.18 -14.30 -17.92
CA SER A 102 -2.20 -13.66 -18.75
C SER A 102 -3.39 -14.59 -19.04
N THR A 103 -3.12 -15.87 -19.26
CA THR A 103 -4.18 -16.83 -19.55
C THR A 103 -4.95 -17.22 -18.28
N ALA A 104 -4.25 -17.53 -17.21
CA ALA A 104 -4.84 -17.85 -15.91
C ALA A 104 -5.53 -16.63 -15.29
N GLY A 105 -4.91 -15.45 -15.37
CA GLY A 105 -5.48 -14.20 -14.92
C GLY A 105 -6.80 -13.87 -15.59
N THR A 106 -6.96 -14.15 -16.88
CA THR A 106 -8.25 -14.00 -17.57
C THR A 106 -9.32 -14.92 -16.96
N TYR A 107 -8.97 -16.15 -16.63
CA TYR A 107 -9.91 -17.11 -16.01
C TYR A 107 -10.23 -16.71 -14.57
N LEU A 108 -9.22 -16.51 -13.73
CA LEU A 108 -9.36 -16.16 -12.32
C LEU A 108 -10.04 -14.79 -12.16
N GLY A 109 -9.71 -13.82 -13.01
CA GLY A 109 -10.32 -12.50 -12.99
C GLY A 109 -11.83 -12.47 -13.18
N HIS A 110 -12.40 -13.46 -13.89
CA HIS A 110 -13.86 -13.59 -14.02
C HIS A 110 -14.56 -13.99 -12.71
N GLY A 111 -13.84 -14.60 -11.77
CA GLY A 111 -14.36 -14.98 -10.45
C GLY A 111 -14.38 -13.81 -9.46
N ILE A 112 -13.64 -12.74 -9.72
CA ILE A 112 -13.52 -11.61 -8.81
C ILE A 112 -14.71 -10.65 -8.99
N PRO A 113 -15.37 -10.24 -7.91
CA PRO A 113 -16.48 -9.28 -7.96
C PRO A 113 -15.96 -7.83 -8.03
N TRP A 114 -15.41 -7.42 -9.19
CA TRP A 114 -14.79 -6.12 -9.42
C TRP A 114 -15.69 -4.92 -9.17
N ASP A 115 -16.98 -5.06 -9.44
CA ASP A 115 -18.03 -4.04 -9.34
C ASP A 115 -18.66 -3.95 -7.95
N ARG A 116 -18.16 -4.75 -7.00
CA ARG A 116 -18.70 -4.86 -5.66
C ARG A 116 -17.92 -4.01 -4.65
N THR A 117 -18.55 -3.78 -3.50
CA THR A 117 -17.93 -3.07 -2.37
C THR A 117 -16.77 -3.88 -1.77
N PRO A 118 -15.83 -3.25 -1.05
CA PRO A 118 -14.79 -3.97 -0.31
C PRO A 118 -15.33 -5.02 0.65
N ALA A 119 -16.46 -4.76 1.32
CA ALA A 119 -17.11 -5.73 2.20
C ALA A 119 -17.61 -6.97 1.44
N GLU A 120 -18.25 -6.80 0.28
CA GLU A 120 -18.68 -7.93 -0.56
C GLU A 120 -17.47 -8.70 -1.15
N ARG A 121 -16.36 -8.03 -1.41
CA ARG A 121 -15.11 -8.67 -1.83
C ARG A 121 -14.49 -9.47 -0.68
N LYS A 122 -14.59 -8.98 0.56
CA LYS A 122 -14.20 -9.73 1.76
C LYS A 122 -15.02 -11.01 1.91
N GLU A 123 -16.36 -10.92 1.76
CA GLU A 123 -17.24 -12.08 1.80
C GLU A 123 -16.90 -13.10 0.68
N TRP A 124 -16.63 -12.60 -0.53
CA TRP A 124 -16.18 -13.46 -1.63
C TRP A 124 -14.87 -14.19 -1.29
N TRP A 125 -13.87 -13.46 -0.76
CA TRP A 125 -12.58 -14.05 -0.37
C TRP A 125 -12.73 -15.09 0.72
N ASP A 126 -13.56 -14.82 1.72
CA ASP A 126 -13.84 -15.74 2.82
C ASP A 126 -14.57 -17.01 2.34
N GLY A 127 -15.36 -16.90 1.29
CA GLY A 127 -16.07 -18.02 0.66
C GLY A 127 -15.19 -18.93 -0.20
N LEU A 128 -13.94 -18.52 -0.52
CA LEU A 128 -12.99 -19.35 -1.26
C LEU A 128 -12.41 -20.45 -0.36
N THR A 129 -12.13 -21.62 -0.96
CA THR A 129 -11.33 -22.65 -0.27
C THR A 129 -9.88 -22.20 -0.16
N GLU A 130 -9.10 -22.86 0.70
CA GLU A 130 -7.67 -22.55 0.85
C GLU A 130 -6.91 -22.76 -0.47
N GLU A 131 -7.22 -23.83 -1.20
CA GLU A 131 -6.60 -24.11 -2.51
C GLU A 131 -6.92 -23.00 -3.53
N GLN A 132 -8.15 -22.48 -3.51
CA GLN A 132 -8.52 -21.36 -4.39
C GLN A 132 -7.81 -20.07 -4.01
N ARG A 133 -7.65 -19.77 -2.72
CA ARG A 133 -6.86 -18.62 -2.26
C ARG A 133 -5.41 -18.73 -2.69
N GLN A 134 -4.80 -19.89 -2.50
CA GLN A 134 -3.42 -20.15 -2.94
C GLN A 134 -3.27 -20.01 -4.45
N GLU A 135 -4.25 -20.46 -5.23
CA GLU A 135 -4.24 -20.28 -6.69
C GLU A 135 -4.19 -18.79 -7.07
N TYR A 136 -4.97 -17.92 -6.41
CA TYR A 136 -4.87 -16.47 -6.63
C TYR A 136 -3.52 -15.90 -6.21
N LEU A 137 -3.00 -16.29 -5.04
CA LEU A 137 -1.76 -15.77 -4.49
C LEU A 137 -0.52 -16.15 -5.31
N GLU A 138 -0.50 -17.34 -5.90
CA GLU A 138 0.64 -17.86 -6.65
C GLU A 138 0.55 -17.55 -8.15
N VAL A 139 -0.63 -17.73 -8.74
CA VAL A 139 -0.79 -17.68 -10.19
C VAL A 139 -1.16 -16.29 -10.70
N ALA A 140 -1.99 -15.57 -9.98
CA ALA A 140 -2.47 -14.24 -10.36
C ALA A 140 -2.44 -13.25 -9.19
N PRO A 141 -1.28 -13.09 -8.54
CA PRO A 141 -1.15 -12.24 -7.35
C PRO A 141 -1.47 -10.77 -7.62
N ASP A 142 -1.24 -10.27 -8.83
CA ASP A 142 -1.59 -8.91 -9.26
C ASP A 142 -3.09 -8.62 -9.17
N LEU A 143 -3.94 -9.63 -9.32
CA LEU A 143 -5.40 -9.48 -9.26
C LEU A 143 -5.91 -9.22 -7.84
N VAL A 144 -5.28 -9.82 -6.82
CA VAL A 144 -5.76 -9.77 -5.43
C VAL A 144 -4.91 -8.89 -4.53
N GLY A 145 -3.63 -8.70 -4.85
CA GLY A 145 -2.70 -7.90 -4.06
C GLY A 145 -3.11 -6.43 -3.91
N ASN A 146 -3.76 -5.88 -4.92
CA ASN A 146 -4.25 -4.49 -4.95
C ASN A 146 -5.77 -4.38 -4.72
N LEU A 147 -6.45 -5.50 -4.42
CA LEU A 147 -7.91 -5.52 -4.29
C LEU A 147 -8.32 -5.19 -2.85
N ASP A 148 -9.01 -4.06 -2.67
CA ASP A 148 -9.53 -3.66 -1.36
C ASP A 148 -10.63 -4.63 -0.90
N GLY A 149 -10.60 -4.99 0.39
CA GLY A 149 -11.44 -6.03 0.99
C GLY A 149 -10.76 -7.39 1.08
N ILE A 150 -9.53 -7.55 0.55
CA ILE A 150 -8.71 -8.74 0.80
C ILE A 150 -7.87 -8.52 2.06
N PRO A 151 -7.75 -9.50 2.96
CA PRO A 151 -6.97 -9.38 4.19
C PRO A 151 -5.52 -8.96 3.96
N ALA A 152 -4.97 -8.15 4.86
CA ALA A 152 -3.64 -7.55 4.75
C ALA A 152 -2.53 -8.60 4.56
N VAL A 153 -2.61 -9.73 5.24
CA VAL A 153 -1.64 -10.83 5.10
C VAL A 153 -1.67 -11.41 3.69
N ALA A 154 -2.86 -11.62 3.12
CA ALA A 154 -3.02 -12.14 1.77
C ALA A 154 -2.55 -11.13 0.72
N ARG A 155 -2.85 -9.83 0.92
CA ARG A 155 -2.34 -8.75 0.05
C ARG A 155 -0.81 -8.67 0.09
N ASP A 156 -0.22 -8.77 1.28
CA ASP A 156 1.24 -8.76 1.45
C ASP A 156 1.89 -9.93 0.71
N GLU A 157 1.36 -11.14 0.86
CA GLU A 157 1.85 -12.33 0.17
C GLU A 157 1.73 -12.17 -1.35
N ALA A 158 0.55 -11.79 -1.85
CA ALA A 158 0.31 -11.56 -3.26
C ALA A 158 1.26 -10.50 -3.85
N ASN A 159 1.40 -9.35 -3.19
CA ASN A 159 2.24 -8.27 -3.67
C ASN A 159 3.73 -8.62 -3.62
N ARG A 160 4.19 -9.37 -2.61
CA ARG A 160 5.57 -9.89 -2.58
C ARG A 160 5.82 -10.90 -3.69
N ASN A 161 4.85 -11.75 -4.02
CA ASN A 161 4.93 -12.69 -5.15
C ASN A 161 4.90 -11.95 -6.51
N HIS A 162 4.21 -10.81 -6.59
CA HIS A 162 4.15 -9.98 -7.81
C HIS A 162 5.40 -9.12 -8.02
N LEU A 163 6.07 -8.67 -6.96
CA LEU A 163 7.22 -7.74 -7.01
C LEU A 163 8.32 -8.15 -8.02
N PRO A 164 8.80 -9.40 -8.07
CA PRO A 164 9.81 -9.81 -9.03
C PRO A 164 9.35 -9.69 -10.48
N VAL A 165 8.06 -9.96 -10.73
CA VAL A 165 7.47 -9.87 -12.08
C VAL A 165 7.38 -8.43 -12.53
N LEU A 166 6.83 -7.56 -11.70
CA LEU A 166 6.75 -6.13 -11.96
C LEU A 166 8.14 -5.52 -12.19
N SER A 167 9.14 -5.96 -11.42
CA SER A 167 10.53 -5.55 -11.61
C SER A 167 11.09 -5.98 -12.96
N GLY A 168 10.81 -7.22 -13.38
CA GLY A 168 11.21 -7.75 -14.67
C GLY A 168 10.54 -7.02 -15.85
N GLU A 169 9.27 -6.67 -15.73
CA GLU A 169 8.53 -5.90 -16.73
C GLU A 169 9.09 -4.48 -16.89
N LEU A 170 9.42 -3.82 -15.78
CA LEU A 170 10.06 -2.49 -15.79
C LEU A 170 11.47 -2.55 -16.40
N GLU A 171 12.24 -3.60 -16.12
CA GLU A 171 13.56 -3.80 -16.72
C GLU A 171 13.48 -3.97 -18.22
N GLN A 172 12.51 -4.75 -18.73
CA GLN A 172 12.27 -4.94 -20.17
C GLN A 172 11.77 -3.66 -20.84
N ARG A 173 10.89 -2.91 -20.17
CA ARG A 173 10.35 -1.65 -20.71
C ARG A 173 11.45 -0.61 -20.90
N GLY A 174 12.37 -0.51 -19.94
CA GLY A 174 13.48 0.43 -19.98
C GLY A 174 13.05 1.90 -19.91
N GLY A 175 14.00 2.81 -20.17
CA GLY A 175 13.77 4.25 -20.05
C GLY A 175 13.95 4.76 -18.61
N GLU A 176 13.99 6.09 -18.45
CA GLU A 176 14.30 6.73 -17.17
C GLU A 176 13.19 6.49 -16.12
N ALA A 177 11.94 6.71 -16.50
CA ALA A 177 10.81 6.52 -15.59
C ALA A 177 10.68 5.05 -15.10
N ALA A 178 10.93 4.07 -15.98
CA ALA A 178 10.91 2.66 -15.59
C ALA A 178 12.08 2.33 -14.67
N ARG A 179 13.28 2.87 -14.92
CA ARG A 179 14.46 2.68 -14.05
C ARG A 179 14.24 3.26 -12.67
N THR A 180 13.69 4.47 -12.56
CA THR A 180 13.38 5.11 -11.27
C THR A 180 12.49 4.22 -10.41
N LYS A 181 11.41 3.68 -11.01
CA LYS A 181 10.50 2.76 -10.31
C LYS A 181 11.18 1.44 -9.96
N LEU A 182 11.95 0.87 -10.88
CA LEU A 182 12.69 -0.37 -10.67
C LEU A 182 13.68 -0.26 -9.50
N ASP A 183 14.42 0.85 -9.44
CA ASP A 183 15.36 1.11 -8.34
C ASP A 183 14.61 1.23 -7.00
N ALA A 184 13.45 1.89 -6.98
CA ALA A 184 12.59 1.96 -5.80
C ALA A 184 12.05 0.58 -5.39
N LEU A 185 11.61 -0.25 -6.35
CA LEU A 185 11.10 -1.60 -6.05
C LEU A 185 12.20 -2.51 -5.48
N ARG A 186 13.43 -2.40 -5.99
CA ARG A 186 14.58 -3.15 -5.46
C ARG A 186 14.90 -2.73 -4.02
N GLU A 187 14.92 -1.44 -3.75
CA GLU A 187 15.11 -0.90 -2.40
C GLU A 187 13.98 -1.33 -1.45
N LEU A 188 12.74 -1.26 -1.91
CA LEU A 188 11.57 -1.71 -1.15
C LEU A 188 11.66 -3.22 -0.85
N GLN A 189 12.08 -4.04 -1.81
CA GLN A 189 12.26 -5.47 -1.61
C GLN A 189 13.32 -5.77 -0.54
N VAL A 190 14.43 -5.04 -0.54
CA VAL A 190 15.46 -5.13 0.52
C VAL A 190 14.84 -4.78 1.87
N LYS A 191 14.18 -3.62 1.96
CA LYS A 191 13.55 -3.14 3.21
C LYS A 191 12.49 -4.11 3.76
N LEU A 192 11.70 -4.74 2.88
CA LEU A 192 10.71 -5.76 3.25
C LEU A 192 11.35 -7.06 3.78
N GLY A 193 12.60 -7.33 3.43
CA GLY A 193 13.38 -8.48 3.91
C GLY A 193 14.16 -8.22 5.19
N GLU A 194 14.33 -6.96 5.59
CA GLU A 194 15.09 -6.59 6.77
C GLU A 194 14.26 -6.67 8.06
N PRO A 195 14.89 -6.97 9.21
CA PRO A 195 14.22 -6.86 10.50
C PRO A 195 13.76 -5.42 10.76
N SER A 196 12.48 -5.24 11.01
CA SER A 196 11.91 -3.94 11.37
C SER A 196 11.41 -3.95 12.82
N LYS A 197 11.41 -2.77 13.47
CA LYS A 197 10.81 -2.59 14.81
C LYS A 197 9.32 -2.93 14.84
N VAL A 198 8.65 -2.71 13.71
CA VAL A 198 7.25 -3.04 13.50
C VAL A 198 7.15 -3.83 12.20
N PRO A 199 6.47 -4.98 12.15
CA PRO A 199 6.32 -5.75 10.92
C PRO A 199 5.76 -4.93 9.77
N MET A 200 6.30 -5.12 8.56
CA MET A 200 5.87 -4.44 7.34
C MET A 200 4.97 -5.35 6.50
N TYR A 201 3.93 -4.77 5.94
CA TYR A 201 3.00 -5.41 5.00
C TYR A 201 2.89 -4.58 3.73
N LEU A 202 3.06 -5.21 2.58
CA LEU A 202 2.92 -4.58 1.27
C LEU A 202 1.46 -4.74 0.79
N LEU A 203 0.63 -3.74 1.06
CA LEU A 203 -0.81 -3.77 0.79
C LEU A 203 -1.17 -3.35 -0.64
N GLY A 204 -0.23 -2.80 -1.38
CA GLY A 204 -0.44 -2.43 -2.78
C GLY A 204 0.87 -2.08 -3.46
N ILE A 205 0.99 -2.45 -4.73
CA ILE A 205 2.13 -2.13 -5.58
C ILE A 205 1.70 -2.03 -7.04
N GLY A 206 2.24 -1.08 -7.78
CA GLY A 206 1.96 -0.91 -9.19
C GLY A 206 2.88 0.10 -9.85
N ASP A 207 2.90 0.09 -11.18
CA ASP A 207 3.74 0.99 -11.98
C ASP A 207 2.94 2.03 -12.78
N GLU A 208 1.62 2.10 -12.54
CA GLU A 208 0.73 3.05 -13.18
C GLU A 208 1.13 4.49 -12.84
N GLY A 209 1.05 5.38 -13.80
CA GLY A 209 1.38 6.80 -13.63
C GLY A 209 2.74 7.00 -12.98
N ASN A 210 2.78 7.64 -11.82
CA ASN A 210 4.00 7.88 -11.04
C ASN A 210 4.42 6.68 -10.16
N GLY A 211 3.74 5.54 -10.30
CA GLY A 211 3.90 4.34 -9.47
C GLY A 211 2.99 4.37 -8.24
N ARG A 212 2.70 3.17 -7.73
CA ARG A 212 1.84 2.94 -6.56
C ARG A 212 2.60 2.10 -5.54
N ALA A 213 2.46 2.46 -4.26
CA ALA A 213 2.92 1.62 -3.16
C ALA A 213 2.12 1.93 -1.89
N ILE A 214 1.52 0.92 -1.29
CA ILE A 214 0.80 1.02 -0.04
C ILE A 214 1.48 0.09 0.96
N VAL A 215 2.07 0.67 2.00
CA VAL A 215 2.87 -0.08 2.97
C VAL A 215 2.34 0.19 4.37
N ALA A 216 2.02 -0.88 5.10
CA ALA A 216 1.64 -0.82 6.50
C ALA A 216 2.79 -1.23 7.41
N TYR A 217 2.90 -0.56 8.53
CA TYR A 217 3.68 -0.93 9.69
C TYR A 217 2.73 -1.38 10.80
N GLY A 218 2.75 -2.66 11.11
CA GLY A 218 1.71 -3.37 11.88
C GLY A 218 0.63 -3.94 10.96
N ASN A 219 -0.01 -5.03 11.40
CA ASN A 219 -1.13 -5.62 10.67
C ASN A 219 -2.41 -4.81 10.89
N PRO A 220 -2.96 -4.11 9.87
CA PRO A 220 -4.16 -3.32 10.05
C PRO A 220 -5.41 -4.15 10.38
N ASP A 221 -5.47 -5.42 9.96
CA ASP A 221 -6.64 -6.26 10.22
C ASP A 221 -6.77 -6.65 11.70
N THR A 222 -5.64 -6.71 12.42
CA THR A 222 -5.58 -7.08 13.85
C THR A 222 -5.24 -5.91 14.77
N SER A 223 -5.22 -4.71 14.24
CA SER A 223 -4.95 -3.49 15.02
C SER A 223 -6.25 -2.75 15.34
N ARG A 224 -6.39 -2.35 16.60
CA ARG A 224 -7.53 -1.54 17.05
C ARG A 224 -7.48 -0.13 16.48
N ASN A 225 -6.28 0.43 16.39
CA ASN A 225 -6.05 1.78 15.87
C ASN A 225 -5.26 1.67 14.56
N VAL A 226 -5.80 2.23 13.49
CA VAL A 226 -5.17 2.21 12.17
C VAL A 226 -5.14 3.62 11.60
N SER A 227 -3.96 4.14 11.32
CA SER A 227 -3.79 5.43 10.67
C SER A 227 -3.32 5.27 9.22
N THR A 228 -3.85 6.11 8.33
CA THR A 228 -3.50 6.13 6.90
C THR A 228 -2.94 7.48 6.53
N TYR A 229 -1.68 7.52 6.13
CA TYR A 229 -0.98 8.73 5.70
C TYR A 229 -1.03 8.89 4.18
N VAL A 230 -1.64 9.98 3.72
CA VAL A 230 -1.71 10.39 2.31
C VAL A 230 -0.66 11.48 2.06
N PRO A 231 0.43 11.17 1.32
CA PRO A 231 1.46 12.14 1.00
C PRO A 231 1.02 13.12 -0.10
N GLY A 232 1.74 14.24 -0.22
CA GLY A 232 1.44 15.32 -1.16
C GLY A 232 2.41 15.46 -2.33
N LEU A 233 2.63 16.71 -2.74
CA LEU A 233 3.45 17.12 -3.90
C LEU A 233 4.79 16.37 -3.98
N GLY A 234 5.15 15.97 -5.19
CA GLY A 234 6.44 15.36 -5.52
C GLY A 234 6.56 13.88 -5.14
N THR A 235 5.55 13.31 -4.44
CA THR A 235 5.61 11.91 -4.04
C THR A 235 5.33 10.99 -5.23
N LYS A 236 6.22 10.05 -5.45
CA LYS A 236 6.15 9.03 -6.50
C LYS A 236 6.92 7.80 -6.06
N LEU A 237 6.77 6.69 -6.75
CA LEU A 237 7.54 5.48 -6.48
C LEU A 237 8.99 5.66 -6.93
N ASP A 238 9.80 6.20 -6.04
CA ASP A 238 11.23 6.43 -6.20
C ASP A 238 11.99 6.14 -4.89
N LYS A 239 13.30 6.33 -4.92
CA LYS A 239 14.15 6.12 -3.75
C LYS A 239 13.76 7.01 -2.56
N SER A 240 13.37 8.25 -2.78
CA SER A 240 12.98 9.17 -1.70
C SER A 240 11.66 8.74 -1.02
N PHE A 241 10.76 8.09 -1.75
CA PHE A 241 9.59 7.46 -1.15
C PHE A 241 10.00 6.33 -0.20
N VAL A 242 10.89 5.43 -0.64
CA VAL A 242 11.30 4.26 0.15
C VAL A 242 12.12 4.67 1.38
N ASP A 243 13.07 5.60 1.22
CA ASP A 243 13.95 6.01 2.31
C ASP A 243 13.30 7.02 3.27
N GLY A 244 12.49 7.94 2.74
CA GLY A 244 11.95 9.07 3.49
C GLY A 244 10.47 8.92 3.84
N THR A 245 9.61 8.72 2.83
CA THR A 245 8.16 8.70 3.06
C THR A 245 7.74 7.48 3.87
N LEU A 246 8.31 6.31 3.60
CA LEU A 246 8.07 5.10 4.40
C LEU A 246 8.59 5.22 5.84
N GLN A 247 9.69 5.97 6.05
CA GLN A 247 10.19 6.21 7.40
C GLN A 247 9.17 6.97 8.26
N ARG A 248 8.44 7.93 7.68
CA ARG A 248 7.35 8.64 8.38
C ARG A 248 6.27 7.69 8.88
N GLY A 249 5.89 6.68 8.07
CA GLY A 249 4.95 5.63 8.49
C GLY A 249 5.51 4.79 9.64
N LEU A 250 6.78 4.41 9.59
CA LEU A 250 7.43 3.68 10.67
C LEU A 250 7.47 4.50 11.98
N ASP A 251 7.86 5.77 11.91
CA ASP A 251 7.93 6.65 13.07
C ASP A 251 6.54 6.85 13.69
N THR A 252 5.51 7.04 12.85
CA THR A 252 4.11 7.10 13.29
C THR A 252 3.68 5.80 13.99
N ALA A 253 3.98 4.64 13.40
CA ALA A 253 3.64 3.35 14.00
C ALA A 253 4.37 3.12 15.33
N VAL A 254 5.65 3.47 15.41
CA VAL A 254 6.44 3.35 16.66
C VAL A 254 5.89 4.26 17.74
N GLY A 255 5.58 5.52 17.40
CA GLY A 255 4.98 6.47 18.33
C GLY A 255 3.62 5.99 18.83
N ALA A 256 2.72 5.61 17.92
CA ALA A 256 1.40 5.11 18.26
C ALA A 256 1.45 3.86 19.15
N ARG A 257 2.32 2.90 18.83
CA ARG A 257 2.50 1.67 19.61
C ARG A 257 3.09 1.91 21.01
N GLY A 258 3.66 3.09 21.25
CA GLY A 258 4.06 3.54 22.59
C GLY A 258 2.86 3.78 23.51
N TYR A 259 1.70 4.12 22.95
CA TYR A 259 0.44 4.32 23.67
C TYR A 259 -0.43 3.05 23.67
N ASP A 260 -0.60 2.41 22.51
CA ASP A 260 -1.31 1.15 22.37
C ASP A 260 -0.59 0.25 21.37
N SER A 261 -0.11 -0.89 21.83
CA SER A 261 0.59 -1.87 20.99
C SER A 261 -0.27 -2.41 19.83
N SER A 262 -1.61 -2.31 19.93
CA SER A 262 -2.59 -2.66 18.92
C SER A 262 -2.79 -1.51 17.91
N SER A 263 -1.69 -0.98 17.36
CA SER A 263 -1.68 0.12 16.40
C SER A 263 -0.93 -0.23 15.13
N ALA A 264 -1.46 0.22 14.00
CA ALA A 264 -0.82 0.15 12.69
C ALA A 264 -0.83 1.53 12.02
N ALA A 265 0.23 1.83 11.26
CA ALA A 265 0.29 3.03 10.44
C ALA A 265 0.59 2.64 8.99
N ILE A 266 -0.16 3.23 8.05
CA ILE A 266 -0.10 2.93 6.64
C ILE A 266 0.35 4.16 5.87
N VAL A 267 1.32 4.01 4.98
CA VAL A 267 1.65 5.01 3.96
C VAL A 267 0.90 4.64 2.69
N TRP A 268 -0.01 5.51 2.27
CA TRP A 268 -0.89 5.27 1.12
C TRP A 268 -0.48 6.11 -0.08
N LEU A 269 0.28 5.54 -1.01
CA LEU A 269 0.55 6.10 -2.33
C LEU A 269 -0.28 5.34 -3.38
N GLY A 270 -1.61 5.52 -3.32
CA GLY A 270 -2.58 4.90 -4.22
C GLY A 270 -3.07 5.83 -5.34
N TYR A 271 -2.43 6.99 -5.53
CA TYR A 271 -2.80 7.97 -6.54
C TYR A 271 -1.57 8.63 -7.17
N ASP A 272 -1.75 9.36 -8.27
CA ASP A 272 -0.72 10.22 -8.83
C ASP A 272 -0.72 11.53 -8.05
N ALA A 273 0.17 11.64 -7.07
CA ALA A 273 0.44 12.92 -6.43
C ALA A 273 1.01 13.90 -7.47
N PRO A 274 0.61 15.19 -7.44
CA PRO A 274 1.11 16.17 -8.39
C PRO A 274 2.64 16.28 -8.33
N GLN A 275 3.29 16.45 -9.47
CA GLN A 275 4.75 16.49 -9.54
C GLN A 275 5.29 17.91 -9.72
N ASP A 276 4.53 18.78 -10.34
CA ASP A 276 4.94 20.15 -10.70
C ASP A 276 3.78 21.14 -10.52
N VAL A 277 3.58 22.00 -11.50
CA VAL A 277 2.50 23.03 -11.53
C VAL A 277 1.08 22.46 -11.43
N ASP A 278 0.91 21.17 -11.67
CA ASP A 278 -0.37 20.47 -11.49
C ASP A 278 -0.87 20.51 -10.03
N VAL A 279 0.05 20.79 -9.07
CA VAL A 279 -0.30 21.04 -7.66
C VAL A 279 -1.33 22.17 -7.48
N MET A 280 -1.41 23.08 -8.45
CA MET A 280 -2.39 24.17 -8.46
C MET A 280 -3.80 23.70 -8.83
N GLY A 281 -3.97 22.45 -9.26
CA GLY A 281 -5.25 21.83 -9.63
C GLY A 281 -5.80 20.90 -8.54
N LYS A 282 -7.13 20.67 -8.58
CA LYS A 282 -7.80 19.66 -7.74
C LYS A 282 -7.88 18.29 -8.44
N GLY A 283 -7.39 18.19 -9.69
CA GLY A 283 -7.61 17.03 -10.56
C GLY A 283 -7.06 15.73 -9.99
N ASP A 284 -5.87 15.75 -9.43
CA ASP A 284 -5.23 14.53 -8.89
C ASP A 284 -5.87 14.09 -7.57
N ALA A 285 -6.28 15.04 -6.72
CA ALA A 285 -7.08 14.75 -5.54
C ALA A 285 -8.44 14.13 -5.91
N GLN A 286 -9.11 14.66 -6.94
CA GLN A 286 -10.38 14.13 -7.42
C GLN A 286 -10.28 12.70 -7.99
N LYS A 287 -9.16 12.39 -8.66
CA LYS A 287 -8.88 11.03 -9.15
C LYS A 287 -8.48 10.08 -8.01
N GLY A 288 -7.74 10.57 -7.01
CA GLY A 288 -7.26 9.77 -5.88
C GLY A 288 -8.34 9.45 -4.85
N ALA A 289 -9.29 10.35 -4.64
CA ALA A 289 -10.30 10.24 -3.59
C ALA A 289 -11.16 8.95 -3.65
N PRO A 290 -11.65 8.49 -4.82
CA PRO A 290 -12.39 7.23 -4.90
C PRO A 290 -11.56 6.01 -4.50
N ALA A 291 -10.29 5.96 -4.92
CA ALA A 291 -9.37 4.88 -4.57
C ALA A 291 -9.06 4.89 -3.07
N TYR A 292 -8.90 6.08 -2.48
CA TYR A 292 -8.70 6.23 -1.05
C TYR A 292 -9.92 5.74 -0.25
N ASN A 293 -11.14 6.11 -0.65
CA ASN A 293 -12.35 5.64 0.00
C ASN A 293 -12.56 4.14 -0.14
N SER A 294 -12.24 3.55 -1.30
CA SER A 294 -12.25 2.10 -1.48
C SER A 294 -11.27 1.41 -0.53
N PHE A 295 -10.06 1.97 -0.40
CA PHE A 295 -9.03 1.44 0.49
C PHE A 295 -9.48 1.50 1.96
N MET A 296 -10.02 2.65 2.42
CA MET A 296 -10.53 2.81 3.79
C MET A 296 -11.68 1.85 4.08
N GLY A 297 -12.63 1.69 3.15
CA GLY A 297 -13.68 0.68 3.26
C GLY A 297 -13.15 -0.76 3.27
N GLY A 298 -12.00 -0.99 2.64
CA GLY A 298 -11.27 -2.25 2.73
C GLY A 298 -10.75 -2.52 4.13
N LEU A 299 -10.13 -1.52 4.76
CA LEU A 299 -9.63 -1.62 6.14
C LEU A 299 -10.75 -1.89 7.14
N GLU A 300 -11.86 -1.16 7.01
CA GLU A 300 -13.06 -1.38 7.83
C GLU A 300 -13.59 -2.82 7.68
N ALA A 301 -13.68 -3.32 6.45
CA ALA A 301 -14.23 -4.64 6.14
C ALA A 301 -13.34 -5.80 6.59
N THR A 302 -11.99 -5.64 6.59
CA THR A 302 -11.05 -6.72 6.91
C THR A 302 -10.63 -6.73 8.36
N ASN A 303 -10.83 -5.64 9.11
CA ASN A 303 -10.41 -5.55 10.49
C ASN A 303 -11.23 -6.49 11.39
N GLU A 304 -10.57 -7.21 12.29
CA GLU A 304 -11.18 -8.16 13.21
C GLU A 304 -12.00 -7.48 14.33
N TYR A 305 -11.71 -6.21 14.60
CA TYR A 305 -12.52 -5.39 15.50
C TYR A 305 -13.76 -4.89 14.74
N LYS A 306 -14.92 -4.94 15.40
CA LYS A 306 -16.18 -4.50 14.77
C LYS A 306 -16.23 -2.99 14.51
N ASP A 307 -15.48 -2.23 15.27
CA ASP A 307 -15.39 -0.78 15.23
C ASP A 307 -13.92 -0.38 15.47
N PRO A 308 -13.03 -0.59 14.49
CA PRO A 308 -11.64 -0.15 14.61
C PRO A 308 -11.60 1.37 14.54
N HIS A 309 -10.69 1.98 15.30
CA HIS A 309 -10.46 3.41 15.21
C HIS A 309 -9.60 3.75 13.99
N LEU A 310 -10.20 4.34 12.96
CA LEU A 310 -9.54 4.68 11.70
C LEU A 310 -9.25 6.20 11.64
N THR A 311 -7.98 6.54 11.45
CA THR A 311 -7.52 7.94 11.33
C THR A 311 -6.98 8.22 9.93
N ALA A 312 -7.53 9.22 9.23
CA ALA A 312 -7.03 9.71 7.97
C ALA A 312 -6.04 10.86 8.19
N ILE A 313 -4.80 10.71 7.73
CA ILE A 313 -3.76 11.74 7.85
C ILE A 313 -3.43 12.31 6.47
N GLY A 314 -3.72 13.58 6.25
CA GLY A 314 -3.36 14.31 5.04
C GLY A 314 -2.17 15.24 5.28
N HIS A 315 -1.12 15.14 4.47
CA HIS A 315 0.01 16.06 4.53
C HIS A 315 0.15 16.84 3.23
N SER A 316 0.33 18.16 3.32
CA SER A 316 0.48 18.97 2.13
C SER A 316 -0.74 18.81 1.20
N TYR A 317 -0.54 18.60 -0.09
CA TYR A 317 -1.59 18.29 -1.06
C TYR A 317 -2.42 17.04 -0.69
N GLY A 318 -1.85 16.11 0.09
CA GLY A 318 -2.59 14.97 0.63
C GLY A 318 -3.79 15.38 1.50
N SER A 319 -3.74 16.57 2.15
CA SER A 319 -4.88 17.14 2.88
C SER A 319 -6.06 17.46 1.95
N LEU A 320 -5.79 17.95 0.73
CA LEU A 320 -6.82 18.16 -0.28
C LEU A 320 -7.39 16.82 -0.78
N THR A 321 -6.57 15.79 -0.90
CA THR A 321 -7.03 14.45 -1.30
C THR A 321 -7.96 13.86 -0.24
N VAL A 322 -7.58 13.93 1.05
CA VAL A 322 -8.44 13.53 2.18
C VAL A 322 -9.73 14.37 2.21
N GLY A 323 -9.62 15.70 2.13
CA GLY A 323 -10.79 16.57 2.08
C GLY A 323 -11.72 16.29 0.88
N THR A 324 -11.15 15.97 -0.29
CA THR A 324 -11.94 15.58 -1.47
C THR A 324 -12.63 14.22 -1.27
N ALA A 325 -11.98 13.30 -0.57
CA ALA A 325 -12.54 11.99 -0.23
C ALA A 325 -13.74 12.11 0.70
N THR A 326 -13.71 13.04 1.67
CA THR A 326 -14.86 13.30 2.55
C THR A 326 -16.08 13.83 1.81
N GLN A 327 -15.91 14.49 0.66
CA GLN A 327 -16.98 15.06 -0.13
C GLN A 327 -17.66 14.06 -1.08
N GLN A 328 -17.19 12.83 -1.12
CA GLN A 328 -17.85 11.77 -1.88
C GLN A 328 -19.06 11.22 -1.12
N ALA A 329 -19.95 10.55 -1.83
CA ALA A 329 -21.14 9.96 -1.22
C ALA A 329 -20.74 8.97 -0.11
N GLY A 330 -21.20 9.23 1.11
CA GLY A 330 -20.87 8.43 2.30
C GLY A 330 -19.61 8.86 3.05
N GLY A 331 -18.85 9.85 2.58
CA GLY A 331 -17.62 10.29 3.22
C GLY A 331 -16.47 9.29 3.08
N ILE A 332 -15.52 9.34 4.01
CA ILE A 332 -14.45 8.33 4.11
C ILE A 332 -14.96 7.17 4.98
N PRO A 333 -15.09 5.95 4.44
CA PRO A 333 -15.61 4.81 5.20
C PRO A 333 -14.81 4.55 6.47
N GLY A 334 -15.50 4.35 7.58
CA GLY A 334 -14.92 4.01 8.88
C GLY A 334 -14.02 5.09 9.51
N ALA A 335 -13.84 6.26 8.89
CA ALA A 335 -12.96 7.29 9.45
C ALA A 335 -13.59 7.93 10.70
N ASP A 336 -12.86 7.85 11.80
CA ASP A 336 -13.20 8.49 13.07
C ASP A 336 -12.57 9.86 13.22
N ASP A 337 -11.30 9.98 12.84
CA ASP A 337 -10.53 11.20 12.98
C ASP A 337 -9.78 11.57 11.69
N ILE A 338 -9.57 12.87 11.52
CA ILE A 338 -8.77 13.43 10.42
C ILE A 338 -7.65 14.28 11.01
N ILE A 339 -6.42 14.02 10.60
CA ILE A 339 -5.25 14.84 10.95
C ILE A 339 -4.73 15.52 9.70
N LEU A 340 -4.61 16.85 9.74
CA LEU A 340 -4.14 17.68 8.63
C LEU A 340 -2.81 18.32 9.00
N LEU A 341 -1.76 18.10 8.20
CA LEU A 341 -0.41 18.57 8.45
C LEU A 341 0.08 19.43 7.29
N GLY A 342 0.52 20.65 7.56
CA GLY A 342 1.03 21.55 6.53
C GLY A 342 0.07 21.73 5.36
N SER A 343 -1.21 21.90 5.64
CA SER A 343 -2.28 21.85 4.66
C SER A 343 -2.40 23.15 3.83
N PRO A 344 -2.48 23.08 2.50
CA PRO A 344 -2.81 24.23 1.64
C PRO A 344 -4.32 24.47 1.50
N GLY A 345 -5.12 23.89 2.38
CA GLY A 345 -6.58 23.80 2.32
C GLY A 345 -7.07 22.41 1.93
N THR A 346 -8.31 22.10 2.31
CA THR A 346 -8.94 20.78 2.13
C THR A 346 -9.99 20.76 1.04
N GLY A 347 -10.29 21.92 0.45
CA GLY A 347 -11.36 22.06 -0.51
C GLY A 347 -12.72 22.39 0.11
N VAL A 348 -12.81 22.41 1.45
CA VAL A 348 -13.98 22.84 2.23
C VAL A 348 -13.64 24.05 3.11
N ASP A 349 -14.64 24.72 3.65
CA ASP A 349 -14.47 25.95 4.41
C ASP A 349 -14.60 25.76 5.93
N ARG A 350 -15.04 24.59 6.40
CA ARG A 350 -15.23 24.28 7.82
C ARG A 350 -14.89 22.84 8.14
N ALA A 351 -14.37 22.61 9.35
CA ALA A 351 -14.07 21.28 9.85
C ALA A 351 -15.30 20.36 9.90
N GLU A 352 -16.47 20.92 10.17
CA GLU A 352 -17.75 20.18 10.16
C GLU A 352 -18.06 19.55 8.80
N ASP A 353 -17.63 20.19 7.71
CA ASP A 353 -17.87 19.73 6.33
C ASP A 353 -16.98 18.52 5.95
N LEU A 354 -16.03 18.14 6.81
CA LEU A 354 -15.21 16.93 6.63
C LEU A 354 -15.90 15.64 7.12
N GLY A 355 -17.10 15.72 7.70
CA GLY A 355 -17.97 14.57 7.94
C GLY A 355 -17.70 13.75 9.20
N VAL A 356 -16.52 13.88 9.85
CA VAL A 356 -16.20 13.21 11.11
C VAL A 356 -16.60 14.00 12.35
N GLY A 357 -17.06 15.23 12.16
CA GLY A 357 -17.33 16.19 13.24
C GLY A 357 -16.10 17.05 13.54
N LYS A 358 -16.34 18.35 13.83
CA LYS A 358 -15.24 19.32 14.01
C LYS A 358 -14.25 18.95 15.13
N ASP A 359 -14.75 18.27 16.16
CA ASP A 359 -13.94 17.86 17.31
C ASP A 359 -13.04 16.67 17.02
N HIS A 360 -13.21 16.04 15.86
CA HIS A 360 -12.44 14.92 15.31
C HIS A 360 -11.53 15.35 14.16
N VAL A 361 -11.36 16.65 13.94
CA VAL A 361 -10.42 17.21 12.98
C VAL A 361 -9.29 17.90 13.72
N PHE A 362 -8.07 17.43 13.51
CA PHE A 362 -6.85 17.91 14.14
C PHE A 362 -5.91 18.53 13.13
N VAL A 363 -5.30 19.66 13.46
CA VAL A 363 -4.46 20.42 12.51
C VAL A 363 -3.13 20.78 13.13
N GLY A 364 -2.04 20.37 12.45
CA GLY A 364 -0.68 20.81 12.71
C GLY A 364 -0.20 21.75 11.60
N ALA A 365 0.14 22.98 11.95
CA ALA A 365 0.65 23.99 11.03
C ALA A 365 1.84 24.73 11.68
N ALA A 366 3.04 24.47 11.16
CA ALA A 366 4.27 25.11 11.64
C ALA A 366 4.31 26.58 11.16
N ASP A 367 4.74 27.49 12.04
CA ASP A 367 4.74 28.93 11.76
C ASP A 367 5.66 29.31 10.58
N ASN A 368 6.72 28.53 10.34
CA ASN A 368 7.65 28.74 9.24
C ASN A 368 7.39 27.85 8.02
N ASP A 369 6.28 27.10 8.00
CA ASP A 369 5.88 26.31 6.84
C ASP A 369 5.31 27.19 5.73
N PRO A 370 5.97 27.28 4.56
CA PRO A 370 5.49 28.14 3.47
C PRO A 370 4.17 27.67 2.85
N VAL A 371 3.80 26.40 3.00
CA VAL A 371 2.58 25.85 2.41
C VAL A 371 1.33 26.30 3.17
N THR A 372 1.42 26.46 4.49
CA THR A 372 0.32 26.95 5.33
C THR A 372 0.07 28.46 5.18
N LYS A 373 0.88 29.13 4.36
CA LYS A 373 0.79 30.57 4.05
C LYS A 373 0.60 30.83 2.54
N LEU A 374 0.18 29.82 1.79
CA LEU A 374 -0.09 29.99 0.37
C LEU A 374 -1.30 30.92 0.16
N PRO A 375 -1.16 31.97 -0.68
CA PRO A 375 -2.25 32.89 -0.94
C PRO A 375 -3.45 32.19 -1.58
N SER A 376 -4.64 32.72 -1.32
CA SER A 376 -5.87 32.26 -1.97
C SER A 376 -5.78 32.38 -3.50
N LYS A 377 -6.67 31.69 -4.23
CA LYS A 377 -6.73 31.81 -5.70
C LYS A 377 -7.01 33.23 -6.16
N GLN A 378 -7.77 34.01 -5.39
CA GLN A 378 -8.09 35.39 -5.72
C GLN A 378 -6.85 36.29 -5.56
N GLU A 379 -6.10 36.12 -4.49
CA GLU A 379 -4.85 36.84 -4.23
C GLU A 379 -3.77 36.43 -5.23
N THR A 380 -3.66 35.12 -5.56
CA THR A 380 -2.75 34.64 -6.60
C THR A 380 -3.06 35.24 -7.97
N ALA A 381 -4.34 35.36 -8.31
CA ALA A 381 -4.75 36.00 -9.57
C ALA A 381 -4.41 37.51 -9.59
N ALA A 382 -4.51 38.18 -8.45
CA ALA A 382 -4.13 39.58 -8.31
C ALA A 382 -2.60 39.78 -8.33
N ALA A 383 -1.82 38.82 -7.88
CA ALA A 383 -0.36 38.85 -7.79
C ALA A 383 0.34 38.10 -8.95
N ALA A 384 -0.33 37.84 -10.06
CA ALA A 384 0.15 37.04 -11.18
C ALA A 384 1.61 37.27 -11.63
N PRO A 385 2.18 38.49 -11.56
CA PRO A 385 3.60 38.72 -11.89
C PRO A 385 4.58 38.09 -10.88
N LEU A 386 4.16 37.87 -9.62
CA LEU A 386 5.00 37.31 -8.55
C LEU A 386 5.00 35.78 -8.56
N VAL A 387 3.94 35.16 -9.07
CA VAL A 387 3.78 33.69 -9.15
C VAL A 387 4.80 33.05 -10.08
N LEU A 388 5.33 33.78 -11.06
CA LEU A 388 6.40 33.32 -11.97
C LEU A 388 7.74 33.07 -11.27
N GLY A 389 7.89 33.47 -10.01
CA GLY A 389 9.10 33.27 -9.20
C GLY A 389 9.18 31.92 -8.47
N GLY A 390 8.19 31.03 -8.64
CA GLY A 390 8.16 29.72 -8.00
C GLY A 390 7.61 29.75 -6.57
N PRO A 391 7.61 28.59 -5.86
CA PRO A 391 6.99 28.43 -4.56
C PRO A 391 7.46 29.41 -3.47
N LEU A 392 8.74 29.80 -3.52
CA LEU A 392 9.31 30.78 -2.59
C LEU A 392 8.76 32.19 -2.82
N ALA A 393 8.51 32.56 -4.09
CA ALA A 393 7.88 33.84 -4.42
C ALA A 393 6.39 33.86 -4.04
N MET A 394 5.72 32.72 -4.11
CA MET A 394 4.34 32.55 -3.59
C MET A 394 4.27 32.71 -2.07
N TYR A 395 5.24 32.14 -1.34
CA TYR A 395 5.37 32.35 0.10
C TYR A 395 5.56 33.84 0.46
N MET A 396 6.45 34.52 -0.25
CA MET A 396 6.67 35.97 -0.03
C MET A 396 5.42 36.80 -0.36
N ALA A 397 4.64 36.37 -1.35
CA ALA A 397 3.38 37.04 -1.68
C ALA A 397 2.32 36.79 -0.60
N GLY A 398 2.26 35.58 -0.02
CA GLY A 398 1.39 35.23 1.09
C GLY A 398 1.71 36.01 2.38
N ASP A 399 3.00 36.12 2.72
CA ASP A 399 3.46 36.88 3.90
C ASP A 399 3.13 38.40 3.81
N ILE A 400 2.96 38.90 2.59
CA ILE A 400 2.53 40.28 2.33
C ILE A 400 0.99 40.41 2.28
N ALA A 401 0.28 39.36 1.82
CA ALA A 401 -1.17 39.36 1.61
C ALA A 401 -1.95 39.01 2.89
N ASP A 402 -1.33 38.33 3.86
CA ASP A 402 -1.94 37.76 5.09
C ASP A 402 -2.45 38.80 6.11
N GLN A 403 -2.97 39.91 5.65
CA GLN A 403 -3.50 40.96 6.52
C GLN A 403 -5.02 40.86 6.80
N GLY A 404 -5.60 39.64 6.73
CA GLY A 404 -6.97 39.47 7.24
C GLY A 404 -7.90 38.52 6.51
N ASP A 405 -7.43 37.67 5.63
CA ASP A 405 -8.22 36.62 5.00
C ASP A 405 -7.72 35.23 5.43
N ASP A 406 -8.56 34.47 6.14
CA ASP A 406 -8.27 33.07 6.49
C ASP A 406 -8.37 32.13 5.26
N GLY A 407 -8.21 32.61 4.03
CA GLY A 407 -8.30 31.86 2.79
C GLY A 407 -6.94 31.31 2.36
N LEU A 408 -6.85 30.01 2.07
CA LEU A 408 -5.73 29.39 1.39
C LEU A 408 -6.08 29.03 -0.06
N TYR A 409 -5.09 28.51 -0.77
CA TYR A 409 -5.24 28.18 -2.19
C TYR A 409 -6.41 27.20 -2.46
N PHE A 410 -6.67 26.25 -1.57
CA PHE A 410 -7.75 25.25 -1.69
C PHE A 410 -8.90 25.43 -0.68
N GLY A 411 -9.26 26.64 -0.33
CA GLY A 411 -10.36 26.96 0.56
C GLY A 411 -9.90 27.64 1.83
N LYS A 412 -10.64 27.49 2.92
CA LYS A 412 -10.31 28.08 4.21
C LYS A 412 -9.05 27.44 4.79
N ASP A 413 -8.22 28.23 5.49
CA ASP A 413 -7.09 27.71 6.25
C ASP A 413 -7.57 26.76 7.35
N PRO A 414 -7.18 25.48 7.30
CA PRO A 414 -7.58 24.53 8.34
C PRO A 414 -7.05 24.87 9.72
N ALA A 415 -5.95 25.62 9.83
CA ALA A 415 -5.39 26.07 11.10
C ALA A 415 -6.07 27.34 11.67
N SER A 416 -6.94 27.99 10.88
CA SER A 416 -7.66 29.18 11.34
C SER A 416 -8.76 28.85 12.33
N GLY A 417 -9.04 29.78 13.26
CA GLY A 417 -10.17 29.64 14.17
C GLY A 417 -11.53 29.60 13.46
N ALA A 418 -11.63 30.20 12.27
CA ALA A 418 -12.85 30.22 11.46
C ALA A 418 -13.13 28.86 10.80
N PHE A 419 -12.13 28.02 10.53
CA PHE A 419 -12.31 26.65 10.06
C PHE A 419 -12.88 25.75 11.17
N GLY A 420 -12.50 25.99 12.42
CA GLY A 420 -13.08 25.35 13.60
C GLY A 420 -12.53 23.97 13.96
N ALA A 421 -11.41 23.57 13.38
CA ALA A 421 -10.69 22.34 13.75
C ALA A 421 -9.90 22.51 15.07
N ARG A 422 -9.48 21.40 15.66
CA ARG A 422 -8.60 21.38 16.83
C ARG A 422 -7.15 21.52 16.38
N ARG A 423 -6.53 22.63 16.71
CA ARG A 423 -5.12 22.84 16.43
C ARG A 423 -4.25 22.25 17.56
N PHE A 424 -3.17 21.55 17.21
CA PHE A 424 -2.16 21.07 18.15
C PHE A 424 -0.80 21.73 17.89
N GLU A 425 0.05 21.72 18.90
CA GLU A 425 1.36 22.33 18.87
C GLU A 425 2.30 21.57 17.94
N VAL A 426 3.08 22.30 17.17
CA VAL A 426 4.15 21.81 16.30
C VAL A 426 5.34 22.74 16.43
N ASP A 427 6.56 22.25 16.16
CA ASP A 427 7.74 23.11 16.08
C ASP A 427 7.60 24.08 14.90
N ASP A 428 8.03 25.34 15.12
CA ASP A 428 8.01 26.37 14.08
C ASP A 428 8.80 25.97 12.83
N GLY A 429 9.86 25.19 13.01
CA GLY A 429 10.81 24.82 11.96
C GLY A 429 11.72 25.98 11.52
N PRO A 430 12.69 25.70 10.63
CA PRO A 430 13.59 26.73 10.12
C PRO A 430 12.86 27.70 9.19
N ARG A 431 13.17 28.99 9.30
CA ARG A 431 12.61 29.99 8.41
C ARG A 431 13.10 29.78 6.97
N PRO A 432 12.20 29.86 5.98
CA PRO A 432 12.54 29.55 4.58
C PRO A 432 13.72 30.35 4.03
N ILE A 433 13.77 31.66 4.32
CA ILE A 433 14.79 32.57 3.78
C ILE A 433 15.93 32.81 4.77
N ARG A 434 15.59 33.22 6.00
CA ARG A 434 16.57 33.66 6.99
C ARG A 434 17.50 32.56 7.44
N ASP A 435 16.94 31.36 7.65
CA ASP A 435 17.66 30.18 8.12
C ASP A 435 18.04 29.26 6.92
N ARG A 436 17.75 29.68 5.69
CA ARG A 436 17.89 28.90 4.45
C ARG A 436 17.12 27.57 4.49
N GLY A 437 16.04 27.53 5.25
CA GLY A 437 15.26 26.29 5.46
C GLY A 437 14.42 25.87 4.26
N GLY A 438 14.12 26.80 3.31
CA GLY A 438 13.31 26.45 2.15
C GLY A 438 11.97 25.84 2.54
N PHE A 439 11.79 24.55 2.26
CA PHE A 439 10.61 23.75 2.63
C PHE A 439 10.87 22.79 3.81
N ASP A 440 11.96 22.97 4.56
CA ASP A 440 12.30 22.05 5.65
C ASP A 440 11.23 22.02 6.75
N ALA A 441 10.65 23.18 7.11
CA ALA A 441 9.54 23.26 8.07
C ALA A 441 8.31 22.46 7.59
N HIS A 442 8.04 22.43 6.27
CA HIS A 442 6.97 21.66 5.66
C HIS A 442 7.21 20.15 5.72
N SER A 443 8.46 19.72 5.79
CA SER A 443 8.83 18.31 5.69
C SER A 443 9.03 17.61 7.04
N GLN A 444 9.01 18.34 8.17
CA GLN A 444 9.49 17.83 9.44
C GLN A 444 8.43 17.18 10.35
N TYR A 445 7.13 17.38 10.10
CA TYR A 445 6.02 16.97 10.97
C TYR A 445 6.10 15.53 11.49
N PHE A 446 6.64 14.61 10.73
CA PHE A 446 6.75 13.19 11.10
C PHE A 446 8.12 12.80 11.65
N THR A 447 9.09 13.72 11.68
CA THR A 447 10.49 13.39 11.98
C THR A 447 10.82 13.72 13.42
N PRO A 448 10.88 12.74 14.35
CA PRO A 448 11.10 12.99 15.79
C PRO A 448 12.41 13.72 16.10
N THR A 449 13.39 13.63 15.22
CA THR A 449 14.69 14.32 15.37
C THR A 449 14.66 15.79 14.93
N LYS A 450 13.63 16.20 14.20
CA LYS A 450 13.48 17.58 13.68
C LYS A 450 12.30 18.29 14.31
N ASP A 451 11.19 17.58 14.50
CA ASP A 451 9.96 18.08 15.11
C ASP A 451 9.38 17.01 16.05
N HIS A 452 10.01 16.86 17.21
CA HIS A 452 9.56 15.90 18.22
C HIS A 452 8.18 16.28 18.79
N VAL A 453 7.86 17.59 18.85
CA VAL A 453 6.57 18.07 19.35
C VAL A 453 5.44 17.61 18.44
N SER A 454 5.58 17.76 17.13
CA SER A 454 4.59 17.25 16.17
C SER A 454 4.46 15.72 16.22
N ALA A 455 5.56 15.00 16.25
CA ALA A 455 5.56 13.55 16.29
C ALA A 455 4.91 13.01 17.56
N ASP A 456 5.20 13.65 18.71
CA ASP A 456 4.61 13.30 20.00
C ASP A 456 3.11 13.61 20.05
N ASN A 457 2.62 14.60 19.31
CA ASN A 457 1.22 14.99 19.27
C ASN A 457 0.41 14.24 18.19
N ILE A 458 1.01 13.80 17.09
CA ILE A 458 0.35 12.98 16.07
C ILE A 458 -0.05 11.62 16.63
N ALA A 459 0.85 10.97 17.37
CA ALA A 459 0.59 9.65 17.94
C ALA A 459 -0.63 9.61 18.88
N PRO A 460 -0.79 10.55 19.85
CA PRO A 460 -2.02 10.62 20.65
C PRO A 460 -3.27 10.95 19.86
N GLY A 461 -3.17 11.75 18.80
CA GLY A 461 -4.30 12.08 17.91
C GLY A 461 -4.96 10.86 17.27
N ILE A 462 -4.19 9.77 17.11
CA ILE A 462 -4.69 8.49 16.59
C ILE A 462 -5.60 7.77 17.60
N PHE A 463 -5.60 8.16 18.89
CA PHE A 463 -6.34 7.50 19.97
C PHE A 463 -7.47 8.36 20.58
N ALA A 464 -7.87 9.42 19.95
CA ALA A 464 -8.84 10.36 20.50
C ALA A 464 -10.17 9.70 20.95
N LYS A 465 -10.45 8.49 20.52
CA LYS A 465 -11.68 7.75 20.77
C LYS A 465 -11.54 6.48 21.60
N SER A 466 -10.34 6.14 22.10
CA SER A 466 -10.18 4.89 22.84
C SER A 466 -11.11 4.87 24.05
N SER A 467 -12.00 3.87 24.10
CA SER A 467 -13.04 3.67 25.11
C SER A 467 -12.51 3.43 26.54
N ASP A 468 -11.21 3.36 26.71
CA ASP A 468 -10.55 2.99 27.96
C ASP A 468 -10.14 4.18 28.83
N GLY A 469 -10.78 5.35 28.65
CA GLY A 469 -10.73 6.43 29.62
C GLY A 469 -9.51 7.34 29.56
N PHE A 470 -8.70 7.28 28.48
CA PHE A 470 -7.69 8.29 28.21
C PHE A 470 -8.36 9.55 27.67
N ALA A 471 -8.70 10.48 28.56
CA ALA A 471 -9.07 11.81 28.15
C ALA A 471 -7.82 12.53 27.66
N ILE A 472 -7.72 12.77 26.35
CA ILE A 472 -6.77 13.74 25.81
C ILE A 472 -7.26 15.10 26.25
N ALA A 473 -6.61 15.67 27.28
CA ALA A 473 -6.94 17.02 27.73
C ALA A 473 -6.31 18.01 26.74
N LEU A 474 -7.16 18.66 25.95
CA LEU A 474 -6.74 19.76 25.10
C LEU A 474 -6.51 20.98 25.99
N THR A 475 -5.27 21.35 26.21
CA THR A 475 -4.93 22.61 26.91
C THR A 475 -4.74 23.70 25.86
N ILE A 476 -5.61 24.70 25.88
CA ILE A 476 -5.46 25.86 24.99
C ILE A 476 -4.34 26.71 25.61
N ALA A 477 -3.20 26.81 24.91
CA ALA A 477 -2.12 27.70 25.27
C ALA A 477 -2.52 29.17 25.02
N ASP A 478 -1.88 30.12 25.74
CA ASP A 478 -2.17 31.56 25.74
C ASP A 478 -2.17 32.25 24.34
N LYS A 479 -1.80 31.56 23.28
CA LYS A 479 -1.79 32.06 21.90
C LYS A 479 -2.85 31.41 20.98
N GLY A 480 -3.88 30.78 21.57
CA GLY A 480 -4.92 30.10 20.77
C GLY A 480 -4.48 28.79 20.10
N GLN A 481 -3.31 28.28 20.43
CA GLN A 481 -2.83 26.96 20.02
C GLN A 481 -3.25 25.92 21.06
N ALA A 482 -3.74 24.80 20.59
CA ALA A 482 -4.10 23.68 21.43
C ALA A 482 -2.89 22.75 21.59
N ARG A 483 -2.62 22.32 22.81
CA ARG A 483 -1.61 21.33 23.13
C ARG A 483 -2.29 20.05 23.55
N PHE A 484 -1.88 18.92 23.00
CA PHE A 484 -2.30 17.62 23.48
C PHE A 484 -1.52 17.28 24.76
N GLU A 485 -2.18 17.34 25.91
CA GLU A 485 -1.65 16.77 27.14
C GLU A 485 -2.36 15.45 27.40
N VAL A 486 -1.60 14.36 27.36
CA VAL A 486 -2.09 13.06 27.86
C VAL A 486 -2.12 13.16 29.38
N SER A 487 -3.28 13.45 29.96
CA SER A 487 -3.47 13.25 31.39
C SER A 487 -3.59 11.75 31.62
N THR A 488 -2.50 11.08 31.98
CA THR A 488 -2.59 9.80 32.67
C THR A 488 -3.45 10.05 33.94
N PRO A 489 -4.59 9.35 34.09
CA PRO A 489 -5.27 9.39 35.38
C PRO A 489 -4.26 8.88 36.40
N CYS A 490 -3.97 9.68 37.45
CA CYS A 490 -3.27 9.18 38.60
C CYS A 490 -4.11 8.06 39.20
N VAL A 491 -3.87 6.84 38.82
CA VAL A 491 -4.33 5.66 39.53
C VAL A 491 -3.55 5.69 40.83
N LYS A 492 -4.23 6.02 41.91
CA LYS A 492 -3.61 5.91 43.23
C LYS A 492 -3.23 4.45 43.40
N GLU A 493 -2.01 4.23 43.85
CA GLU A 493 -1.43 2.90 44.08
C GLU A 493 -2.28 2.01 45.03
N SER A 494 -3.29 2.58 45.68
CA SER A 494 -4.28 1.90 46.53
C SER A 494 -5.41 1.20 45.77
N ASP A 495 -5.59 1.43 44.47
CA ASP A 495 -6.72 0.90 43.68
C ASP A 495 -6.35 -0.27 42.78
N VAL A 496 -5.09 -0.71 42.85
CA VAL A 496 -4.66 -1.93 42.13
C VAL A 496 -5.02 -3.14 43.01
N ALA A 497 -6.22 -3.68 42.81
CA ALA A 497 -6.55 -4.99 43.33
C ALA A 497 -5.60 -6.03 42.70
N ALA A 498 -4.97 -6.85 43.55
CA ALA A 498 -4.10 -7.91 43.12
C ALA A 498 -4.82 -8.78 42.02
N PRO A 499 -4.15 -9.17 40.94
CA PRO A 499 -4.77 -9.96 39.91
C PRO A 499 -5.25 -11.29 40.49
N THR A 500 -6.57 -11.47 40.53
CA THR A 500 -7.16 -12.78 40.76
C THR A 500 -6.78 -13.67 39.60
N ALA A 501 -6.13 -14.79 39.90
CA ALA A 501 -5.71 -15.79 38.91
C ALA A 501 -6.88 -16.14 37.98
N ALA A 502 -6.67 -15.92 36.68
CA ALA A 502 -7.60 -16.33 35.66
C ALA A 502 -7.72 -17.88 35.65
N PRO A 503 -8.91 -18.42 35.42
CA PRO A 503 -9.08 -19.89 35.28
C PRO A 503 -8.37 -20.35 34.01
N ASN A 504 -7.61 -21.44 34.12
CA ASN A 504 -6.87 -22.10 33.05
C ASN A 504 -7.76 -22.35 31.83
N GLY A 505 -7.61 -21.51 30.78
CA GLY A 505 -7.98 -21.82 29.42
C GLY A 505 -6.84 -22.59 28.74
N PRO A 506 -7.12 -23.47 27.76
CA PRO A 506 -6.07 -24.22 27.10
C PRO A 506 -5.08 -23.27 26.45
N ALA A 507 -3.78 -23.47 26.78
CA ALA A 507 -2.68 -22.82 26.11
C ALA A 507 -2.71 -23.25 24.63
N TYR A 508 -2.97 -22.32 23.73
CA TYR A 508 -2.63 -22.48 22.33
C TYR A 508 -1.11 -22.36 22.23
N GLU A 509 -0.44 -23.50 22.20
CA GLU A 509 0.93 -23.58 21.69
C GLU A 509 0.91 -23.05 20.26
N GLY A 510 1.71 -22.02 20.00
CA GLY A 510 1.87 -21.46 18.68
C GLY A 510 2.34 -22.54 17.72
N VAL A 511 1.53 -22.85 16.74
CA VAL A 511 1.95 -23.60 15.57
C VAL A 511 2.90 -22.68 14.81
N GLU A 512 4.20 -22.92 14.91
CA GLU A 512 5.16 -22.38 13.97
C GLU A 512 4.79 -22.89 12.58
N ILE A 513 4.26 -21.99 11.76
CA ILE A 513 4.11 -22.26 10.33
C ILE A 513 5.52 -22.35 9.78
N PRO A 514 5.96 -23.50 9.23
CA PRO A 514 7.28 -23.58 8.61
C PRO A 514 7.31 -22.61 7.44
N ARG A 515 8.19 -21.62 7.52
CA ARG A 515 8.50 -20.76 6.37
C ARG A 515 8.99 -21.68 5.25
N PRO A 516 8.52 -21.56 4.01
CA PRO A 516 9.07 -22.30 2.92
C PRO A 516 10.55 -21.95 2.85
N ASN A 517 11.40 -22.96 2.90
CA ASN A 517 12.85 -22.86 2.78
C ASN A 517 13.15 -22.41 1.34
N VAL A 518 13.08 -21.13 1.10
CA VAL A 518 13.75 -20.54 -0.06
C VAL A 518 15.23 -20.57 0.29
N ARG A 519 15.92 -21.55 -0.24
CA ARG A 519 17.38 -21.67 -0.11
C ARG A 519 18.00 -20.36 -0.60
N SER A 520 18.54 -19.59 0.33
CA SER A 520 19.36 -18.41 0.10
C SER A 520 20.76 -18.72 -0.47
N ASP A 521 20.96 -19.93 -0.97
CA ASP A 521 22.27 -20.42 -1.40
C ASP A 521 22.66 -19.98 -2.81
N PHE A 522 21.84 -19.16 -3.48
CA PHE A 522 22.14 -18.74 -4.85
C PHE A 522 23.09 -17.53 -4.98
N TRP A 523 23.50 -16.88 -3.89
CA TRP A 523 24.32 -15.65 -3.97
C TRP A 523 25.56 -15.61 -3.07
N SER A 524 26.08 -16.73 -2.58
CA SER A 524 27.31 -16.75 -1.79
C SER A 524 28.40 -17.65 -2.39
N ALA A 525 28.90 -17.27 -3.56
CA ALA A 525 30.17 -17.80 -4.07
C ALA A 525 30.90 -16.74 -4.90
N GLY A 526 31.22 -15.63 -4.28
CA GLY A 526 32.24 -14.70 -4.73
C GLY A 526 33.51 -14.89 -3.87
N THR A 527 34.46 -15.66 -4.33
CA THR A 527 35.80 -15.71 -3.76
C THR A 527 36.43 -14.33 -3.76
N PRO A 528 37.06 -13.88 -2.67
CA PRO A 528 37.75 -12.58 -2.68
C PRO A 528 38.98 -12.64 -3.57
N VAL A 529 39.05 -11.73 -4.53
CA VAL A 529 40.24 -11.48 -5.32
C VAL A 529 41.32 -10.89 -4.40
N PRO A 530 42.56 -11.43 -4.33
CA PRO A 530 43.60 -10.85 -3.51
C PRO A 530 44.07 -9.52 -4.10
N ALA A 531 44.27 -8.54 -3.22
CA ALA A 531 44.77 -7.23 -3.55
C ALA A 531 46.17 -7.30 -4.19
N PRO A 532 46.49 -6.46 -5.21
CA PRO A 532 47.82 -6.43 -5.79
C PRO A 532 48.82 -5.79 -4.82
N THR A 533 49.95 -6.49 -4.63
CA THR A 533 51.12 -6.02 -3.90
C THR A 533 51.74 -4.79 -4.58
N PRO A 534 52.19 -3.78 -3.85
CA PRO A 534 52.91 -2.65 -4.43
C PRO A 534 54.31 -3.08 -4.91
N ARG A 535 54.60 -2.80 -6.15
CA ARG A 535 55.95 -2.91 -6.69
C ARG A 535 56.79 -1.76 -6.15
N THR A 536 57.81 -2.09 -5.38
CA THR A 536 58.97 -1.23 -5.11
C THR A 536 59.87 -1.26 -6.33
N GLY A 537 60.20 -0.07 -6.86
CA GLY A 537 61.20 0.15 -7.87
C GLY A 537 61.15 1.63 -8.25
#